data_490cddb818ed0eb02cea65a04c93cdea
#
_entry.id   490cddb818ed0eb02cea65a04c93cdea
#
_cell.length_a   1.000
_cell.length_b   1.000
_cell.length_c   1.000
_cell.angle_alpha   90.00
_cell.angle_beta   90.00
_cell.angle_gamma   90.00
#
_symmetry.space_group_name_H-M   'P 1'
#
loop_
_entity.id
_entity.type
_entity.pdbx_description
1 polymer ?
#
loop_
_entity_poly.entity_id
_entity_poly.type
_entity_poly.pdbx_seq_one_letter_code
_entity_poly.pdbx_strand_id
1 'polypeptide(L)'
;VDRRCKFSINVKYALSSFFFRLQEMGVYSFESITENAVLEVFSKDGKPKMGHSFKYSVEYGLKACLPHYGKSVERIIAYLPSIPNMRKNIQYLTEQELTAIRHTLEHDSTISLQDKAIITLAMYTGLRGCDISALTLDSFDWEHDLIKITQVKTGQPLTLPLRAVVGNAVFDYLLKERPRSPEPYVFLTVQVP
;
A
#
# COMPACT_ATOMS: atom_id res chain seq x y z
N VAL A 1 23.21 -9.28 -19.95
CA VAL A 1 21.95 -9.65 -19.28
C VAL A 1 21.21 -8.37 -18.92
N ASP A 2 20.26 -8.03 -19.77
CA ASP A 2 19.44 -6.82 -19.67
C ASP A 2 18.50 -6.95 -18.45
N ARG A 3 18.93 -6.49 -17.30
CA ARG A 3 18.06 -6.32 -16.14
C ARG A 3 17.20 -5.08 -16.36
N ARG A 4 16.11 -5.24 -17.12
CA ARG A 4 15.08 -4.20 -17.24
C ARG A 4 14.66 -3.78 -15.84
N CYS A 5 14.96 -2.53 -15.48
CA CYS A 5 14.56 -1.95 -14.20
C CYS A 5 13.04 -2.05 -14.07
N LYS A 6 12.56 -2.97 -13.23
CA LYS A 6 11.12 -3.11 -12.95
C LYS A 6 10.73 -1.98 -12.00
N PHE A 7 10.40 -0.82 -12.55
CA PHE A 7 9.81 0.24 -11.75
C PHE A 7 8.47 -0.18 -11.15
N SER A 8 8.24 0.20 -9.91
CA SER A 8 6.90 0.13 -9.34
C SER A 8 5.93 0.98 -10.16
N ILE A 9 4.64 0.66 -10.10
CA ILE A 9 3.60 1.42 -10.81
C ILE A 9 3.62 2.91 -10.45
N ASN A 10 3.92 3.23 -9.19
CA ASN A 10 4.00 4.62 -8.70
C ASN A 10 5.14 5.40 -9.36
N VAL A 11 6.30 4.77 -9.54
CA VAL A 11 7.45 5.40 -10.22
C VAL A 11 7.14 5.62 -11.70
N LYS A 12 6.54 4.63 -12.36
CA LYS A 12 6.10 4.78 -13.76
C LYS A 12 5.12 5.93 -13.94
N TYR A 13 4.09 5.98 -13.07
CA TYR A 13 3.11 7.05 -13.08
C TYR A 13 3.74 8.43 -12.84
N ALA A 14 4.62 8.53 -11.85
CA ALA A 14 5.28 9.79 -11.52
C ALA A 14 6.16 10.29 -12.68
N LEU A 15 6.96 9.42 -13.31
CA LEU A 15 7.77 9.78 -14.48
C LEU A 15 6.91 10.19 -15.67
N SER A 16 5.88 9.41 -15.99
CA SER A 16 4.97 9.72 -17.09
C SER A 16 4.28 11.08 -16.87
N SER A 17 3.79 11.33 -15.67
CA SER A 17 3.14 12.59 -15.31
C SER A 17 4.13 13.77 -15.35
N PHE A 18 5.38 13.56 -14.92
CA PHE A 18 6.43 14.58 -14.97
C PHE A 18 6.75 14.99 -16.41
N PHE A 19 7.02 14.03 -17.27
CA PHE A 19 7.35 14.33 -18.67
C PHE A 19 6.14 14.83 -19.47
N PHE A 20 4.93 14.32 -19.19
CA PHE A 20 3.71 14.83 -19.81
C PHE A 20 3.51 16.34 -19.55
N ARG A 21 3.73 16.78 -18.32
CA ARG A 21 3.62 18.21 -17.96
C ARG A 21 4.69 19.06 -18.64
N LEU A 22 5.91 18.56 -18.77
CA LEU A 22 6.95 19.23 -19.54
C LEU A 22 6.55 19.39 -21.02
N GLN A 23 5.93 18.35 -21.62
CA GLN A 23 5.41 18.40 -22.98
C GLN A 23 4.26 19.41 -23.14
N GLU A 24 3.36 19.52 -22.16
CA GLU A 24 2.32 20.55 -22.14
C GLU A 24 2.89 21.98 -22.13
N MET A 25 4.11 22.16 -21.59
CA MET A 25 4.85 23.44 -21.62
C MET A 25 5.72 23.61 -22.88
N GLY A 26 5.59 22.71 -23.86
CA GLY A 26 6.37 22.77 -25.12
C GLY A 26 7.80 22.24 -25.01
N VAL A 27 8.15 21.51 -23.96
CA VAL A 27 9.48 20.95 -23.76
C VAL A 27 9.50 19.50 -24.23
N TYR A 28 10.16 19.22 -25.35
CA TYR A 28 10.13 17.90 -26.02
C TYR A 28 11.48 17.15 -26.03
N SER A 29 12.56 17.78 -25.56
CA SER A 29 13.87 17.15 -25.48
C SER A 29 14.54 17.34 -24.12
N PHE A 30 15.43 16.42 -23.75
CA PHE A 30 16.18 16.53 -22.48
C PHE A 30 17.05 17.79 -22.42
N GLU A 31 17.56 18.26 -23.57
CA GLU A 31 18.42 19.42 -23.69
C GLU A 31 17.66 20.72 -23.45
N SER A 32 16.37 20.76 -23.82
CA SER A 32 15.51 21.94 -23.65
C SER A 32 14.89 22.07 -22.24
N ILE A 33 15.07 21.06 -21.37
CA ILE A 33 14.57 21.14 -19.99
C ILE A 33 15.39 22.17 -19.21
N THR A 34 14.72 23.20 -18.71
CA THR A 34 15.29 24.24 -17.85
C THR A 34 14.86 24.03 -16.41
N GLU A 35 15.59 24.66 -15.46
CA GLU A 35 15.23 24.66 -14.05
C GLU A 35 13.80 25.20 -13.83
N ASN A 36 13.46 26.31 -14.47
CA ASN A 36 12.12 26.90 -14.35
C ASN A 36 11.02 25.94 -14.79
N ALA A 37 11.21 25.22 -15.91
CA ALA A 37 10.25 24.26 -16.38
C ALA A 37 10.08 23.10 -15.37
N VAL A 38 11.17 22.61 -14.76
CA VAL A 38 11.10 21.58 -13.72
C VAL A 38 10.35 22.10 -12.51
N LEU A 39 10.67 23.29 -12.01
CA LEU A 39 10.00 23.89 -10.85
C LEU A 39 8.50 24.12 -11.10
N GLU A 40 8.12 24.48 -12.31
CA GLU A 40 6.71 24.68 -12.69
C GLU A 40 5.91 23.38 -12.68
N VAL A 41 6.53 22.24 -13.02
CA VAL A 41 5.87 20.91 -12.85
C VAL A 41 5.45 20.68 -11.41
N PHE A 42 6.23 21.15 -10.44
CA PHE A 42 5.97 20.97 -9.01
C PHE A 42 5.11 22.06 -8.38
N SER A 43 4.86 23.14 -9.08
CA SER A 43 4.04 24.27 -8.60
C SER A 43 2.84 24.52 -9.52
N LYS A 44 1.83 25.21 -8.99
CA LYS A 44 0.75 25.82 -9.76
C LYS A 44 0.44 27.17 -9.13
N ASP A 45 0.43 28.22 -9.95
CA ASP A 45 0.17 29.60 -9.49
C ASP A 45 1.12 30.01 -8.34
N GLY A 46 2.39 29.61 -8.42
CA GLY A 46 3.41 29.89 -7.40
C GLY A 46 3.27 29.08 -6.09
N LYS A 47 2.30 28.16 -6.00
CA LYS A 47 2.10 27.31 -4.81
C LYS A 47 2.55 25.87 -5.08
N PRO A 48 3.18 25.19 -4.11
CA PRO A 48 3.56 23.79 -4.25
C PRO A 48 2.32 22.93 -4.52
N LYS A 49 2.30 22.22 -5.66
CA LYS A 49 1.20 21.32 -6.05
C LYS A 49 1.56 19.87 -5.80
N MET A 50 2.84 19.51 -5.94
CA MET A 50 3.32 18.13 -5.83
C MET A 50 4.04 17.91 -4.51
N GLY A 51 3.72 16.80 -3.85
CA GLY A 51 4.31 16.43 -2.57
C GLY A 51 5.64 15.69 -2.69
N HIS A 52 6.27 15.48 -1.53
CA HIS A 52 7.54 14.76 -1.39
C HIS A 52 7.54 13.39 -2.08
N SER A 53 6.46 12.60 -1.96
CA SER A 53 6.39 11.26 -2.56
C SER A 53 6.46 11.27 -4.09
N PHE A 54 5.84 12.28 -4.73
CA PHE A 54 5.94 12.45 -6.18
C PHE A 54 7.37 12.80 -6.58
N LYS A 55 7.97 13.81 -5.92
CA LYS A 55 9.37 14.23 -6.13
C LYS A 55 10.33 13.03 -5.97
N TYR A 56 10.18 12.28 -4.88
CA TYR A 56 11.00 11.10 -4.61
C TYR A 56 10.88 10.05 -5.72
N SER A 57 9.66 9.78 -6.19
CA SER A 57 9.42 8.80 -7.28
C SER A 57 10.03 9.26 -8.60
N VAL A 58 9.92 10.55 -8.93
CA VAL A 58 10.56 11.14 -10.13
C VAL A 58 12.09 11.03 -10.01
N GLU A 59 12.66 11.46 -8.88
CA GLU A 59 14.11 11.40 -8.63
C GLU A 59 14.64 9.97 -8.73
N TYR A 60 13.94 9.01 -8.10
CA TYR A 60 14.32 7.60 -8.15
C TYR A 60 14.30 7.06 -9.58
N GLY A 61 13.26 7.38 -10.34
CA GLY A 61 13.15 6.97 -11.74
C GLY A 61 14.21 7.60 -12.63
N LEU A 62 14.50 8.89 -12.46
CA LEU A 62 15.56 9.59 -13.18
C LEU A 62 16.94 8.99 -12.84
N LYS A 63 17.24 8.71 -11.57
CA LYS A 63 18.51 8.06 -11.16
C LYS A 63 18.71 6.72 -11.85
N ALA A 64 17.66 5.93 -12.04
CA ALA A 64 17.76 4.68 -12.78
C ALA A 64 18.03 4.86 -14.29
N CYS A 65 17.76 6.05 -14.84
CA CYS A 65 18.05 6.39 -16.24
C CYS A 65 19.49 6.94 -16.44
N LEU A 66 20.21 7.28 -15.38
CA LEU A 66 21.58 7.82 -15.47
C LEU A 66 22.53 7.00 -16.34
N PRO A 67 22.57 5.64 -16.27
CA PRO A 67 23.46 4.86 -17.12
C PRO A 67 23.24 5.03 -18.62
N HIS A 68 22.05 5.47 -19.02
CA HIS A 68 21.66 5.60 -20.43
C HIS A 68 21.74 7.04 -20.97
N TYR A 69 21.48 8.04 -20.10
CA TYR A 69 21.32 9.43 -20.51
C TYR A 69 22.30 10.41 -19.82
N GLY A 70 23.13 9.92 -18.88
CA GLY A 70 24.25 10.61 -18.28
C GLY A 70 23.97 12.04 -17.83
N LYS A 71 24.78 12.98 -18.32
CA LYS A 71 24.77 14.40 -17.89
C LYS A 71 23.42 15.11 -18.05
N SER A 72 22.61 14.75 -19.06
CA SER A 72 21.29 15.37 -19.26
C SER A 72 20.36 15.07 -18.09
N VAL A 73 20.37 13.83 -17.60
CA VAL A 73 19.55 13.41 -16.46
C VAL A 73 20.10 13.94 -15.13
N GLU A 74 21.43 14.00 -14.96
CA GLU A 74 22.05 14.61 -13.78
C GLU A 74 21.59 16.06 -13.61
N ARG A 75 21.58 16.83 -14.69
CA ARG A 75 21.11 18.22 -14.70
C ARG A 75 19.64 18.32 -14.25
N ILE A 76 18.77 17.45 -14.80
CA ILE A 76 17.34 17.44 -14.43
C ILE A 76 17.17 17.10 -12.94
N ILE A 77 17.94 16.14 -12.42
CA ILE A 77 17.91 15.80 -11.00
C ILE A 77 18.34 16.99 -10.13
N ALA A 78 19.36 17.74 -10.57
CA ALA A 78 19.81 18.94 -9.85
C ALA A 78 18.75 20.07 -9.80
N TYR A 79 17.84 20.12 -10.78
CA TYR A 79 16.74 21.09 -10.83
C TYR A 79 15.54 20.70 -9.96
N LEU A 80 15.49 19.45 -9.43
CA LEU A 80 14.36 19.04 -8.62
C LEU A 80 14.28 19.86 -7.31
N PRO A 81 13.09 20.35 -6.94
CA PRO A 81 12.93 21.17 -5.74
C PRO A 81 13.20 20.37 -4.47
N SER A 82 13.73 21.07 -3.44
CA SER A 82 13.78 20.53 -2.10
C SER A 82 12.40 20.56 -1.46
N ILE A 83 11.74 19.40 -1.38
CA ILE A 83 10.42 19.26 -0.74
C ILE A 83 10.61 18.50 0.56
N PRO A 84 10.33 19.10 1.74
CA PRO A 84 10.50 18.42 3.01
C PRO A 84 9.54 17.23 3.13
N ASN A 85 10.05 16.15 3.69
CA ASN A 85 9.22 15.01 4.05
C ASN A 85 8.50 15.33 5.37
N MET A 86 7.32 15.92 5.27
CA MET A 86 6.46 16.15 6.44
C MET A 86 6.03 14.80 7.00
N ARG A 87 6.63 14.36 8.10
CA ARG A 87 6.18 13.19 8.83
C ARG A 87 4.76 13.48 9.33
N LYS A 88 3.79 12.74 8.79
CA LYS A 88 2.45 12.76 9.38
C LYS A 88 2.54 12.09 10.75
N ASN A 89 1.98 12.73 11.77
CA ASN A 89 1.75 12.05 13.04
C ASN A 89 0.87 10.82 12.75
N ILE A 90 1.37 9.65 13.14
CA ILE A 90 0.59 8.42 13.05
C ILE A 90 -0.50 8.55 14.12
N GLN A 91 -1.74 8.64 13.68
CA GLN A 91 -2.88 8.53 14.58
C GLN A 91 -3.01 7.07 14.99
N TYR A 92 -3.11 6.85 16.28
CA TYR A 92 -3.38 5.54 16.87
C TYR A 92 -4.74 5.58 17.56
N LEU A 93 -5.38 4.43 17.67
CA LEU A 93 -6.65 4.31 18.36
C LEU A 93 -6.44 4.50 19.87
N THR A 94 -7.25 5.34 20.46
CA THR A 94 -7.28 5.51 21.92
C THR A 94 -7.93 4.29 22.59
N GLU A 95 -7.71 4.11 23.89
CA GLU A 95 -8.36 3.03 24.65
C GLU A 95 -9.90 3.13 24.62
N GLN A 96 -10.43 4.35 24.56
CA GLN A 96 -11.87 4.57 24.42
C GLN A 96 -12.41 4.08 23.08
N GLU A 97 -11.70 4.41 21.98
CA GLU A 97 -12.05 3.93 20.63
C GLU A 97 -11.93 2.42 20.52
N LEU A 98 -10.87 1.83 21.09
CA LEU A 98 -10.70 0.37 21.12
C LEU A 98 -11.83 -0.32 21.89
N THR A 99 -12.25 0.26 23.02
CA THR A 99 -13.37 -0.26 23.81
C THR A 99 -14.68 -0.15 23.05
N ALA A 100 -14.91 0.98 22.35
CA ALA A 100 -16.10 1.16 21.53
C ALA A 100 -16.14 0.13 20.38
N ILE A 101 -15.01 -0.10 19.69
CA ILE A 101 -14.92 -1.12 18.64
C ILE A 101 -15.23 -2.51 19.18
N ARG A 102 -14.66 -2.91 20.32
CA ARG A 102 -14.94 -4.21 20.94
C ARG A 102 -16.42 -4.35 21.27
N HIS A 103 -17.00 -3.35 21.90
CA HIS A 103 -18.43 -3.35 22.23
C HIS A 103 -19.31 -3.49 20.99
N THR A 104 -18.98 -2.76 19.91
CA THR A 104 -19.70 -2.85 18.65
C THR A 104 -19.58 -4.23 18.01
N LEU A 105 -18.38 -4.83 17.99
CA LEU A 105 -18.17 -6.19 17.46
C LEU A 105 -18.98 -7.25 18.23
N GLU A 106 -19.15 -7.08 19.52
CA GLU A 106 -19.90 -8.02 20.37
C GLU A 106 -21.41 -7.86 20.25
N HIS A 107 -21.92 -6.64 20.16
CA HIS A 107 -23.35 -6.35 20.33
C HIS A 107 -24.07 -5.94 19.04
N ASP A 108 -23.35 -5.47 18.01
CA ASP A 108 -23.99 -5.06 16.76
C ASP A 108 -24.19 -6.25 15.84
N SER A 109 -25.47 -6.63 15.65
CA SER A 109 -25.86 -7.73 14.77
C SER A 109 -25.88 -7.34 13.29
N THR A 110 -25.72 -6.05 12.94
CA THR A 110 -25.71 -5.59 11.56
C THR A 110 -24.35 -5.80 10.88
N ILE A 111 -23.29 -6.00 11.67
CA ILE A 111 -21.95 -6.27 11.16
C ILE A 111 -21.86 -7.74 10.72
N SER A 112 -21.42 -7.98 9.49
CA SER A 112 -21.22 -9.33 8.95
C SER A 112 -20.19 -10.12 9.79
N LEU A 113 -20.31 -11.45 9.79
CA LEU A 113 -19.30 -12.29 10.46
C LEU A 113 -17.94 -12.17 9.76
N GLN A 114 -17.94 -11.94 8.44
CA GLN A 114 -16.73 -11.64 7.68
C GLN A 114 -16.02 -10.39 8.21
N ASP A 115 -16.75 -9.29 8.37
CA ASP A 115 -16.16 -8.04 8.88
C ASP A 115 -15.70 -8.18 10.33
N LYS A 116 -16.48 -8.87 11.17
CA LYS A 116 -16.08 -9.19 12.56
C LYS A 116 -14.77 -9.96 12.60
N ALA A 117 -14.61 -10.98 11.76
CA ALA A 117 -13.39 -11.77 11.68
C ALA A 117 -12.19 -10.93 11.17
N ILE A 118 -12.36 -10.12 10.13
CA ILE A 118 -11.32 -9.25 9.58
C ILE A 118 -10.86 -8.22 10.61
N ILE A 119 -11.80 -7.52 11.26
CA ILE A 119 -11.48 -6.50 12.27
C ILE A 119 -10.77 -7.14 13.47
N THR A 120 -11.26 -8.29 13.95
CA THR A 120 -10.66 -9.02 15.06
C THR A 120 -9.24 -9.48 14.72
N LEU A 121 -9.02 -10.04 13.53
CA LEU A 121 -7.67 -10.36 13.03
C LEU A 121 -6.76 -9.14 13.05
N ALA A 122 -7.20 -8.02 12.46
CA ALA A 122 -6.41 -6.80 12.41
C ALA A 122 -6.03 -6.28 13.79
N MET A 123 -6.99 -6.26 14.73
CA MET A 123 -6.79 -5.75 16.10
C MET A 123 -5.84 -6.62 16.94
N TYR A 124 -5.94 -7.93 16.85
CA TYR A 124 -5.20 -8.84 17.74
C TYR A 124 -3.92 -9.40 17.15
N THR A 125 -3.72 -9.31 15.82
CA THR A 125 -2.52 -9.83 15.15
C THR A 125 -1.62 -8.74 14.58
N GLY A 126 -2.16 -7.55 14.32
CA GLY A 126 -1.45 -6.48 13.62
C GLY A 126 -1.10 -6.80 12.16
N LEU A 127 -1.71 -7.81 11.57
CA LEU A 127 -1.52 -8.16 10.16
C LEU A 127 -1.95 -7.02 9.24
N ARG A 128 -1.23 -6.86 8.14
CA ARG A 128 -1.63 -5.89 7.11
C ARG A 128 -2.86 -6.39 6.35
N GLY A 129 -3.67 -5.47 5.83
CA GLY A 129 -4.85 -5.82 5.02
C GLY A 129 -4.53 -6.78 3.87
N CYS A 130 -3.39 -6.61 3.19
CA CYS A 130 -2.96 -7.54 2.13
C CYS A 130 -2.59 -8.94 2.67
N ASP A 131 -2.07 -9.04 3.88
CA ASP A 131 -1.76 -10.33 4.50
C ASP A 131 -3.05 -11.01 4.97
N ILE A 132 -4.02 -10.25 5.52
CA ILE A 132 -5.34 -10.76 5.91
C ILE A 132 -6.11 -11.27 4.69
N SER A 133 -6.13 -10.52 3.59
CA SER A 133 -6.81 -10.92 2.35
C SER A 133 -6.18 -12.15 1.69
N ALA A 134 -4.90 -12.41 1.93
CA ALA A 134 -4.17 -13.55 1.40
C ALA A 134 -4.23 -14.80 2.31
N LEU A 135 -4.89 -14.73 3.48
CA LEU A 135 -5.05 -15.89 4.36
C LEU A 135 -5.78 -17.02 3.65
N THR A 136 -5.21 -18.21 3.75
CA THR A 136 -5.83 -19.46 3.29
C THR A 136 -6.34 -20.28 4.47
N LEU A 137 -7.19 -21.27 4.19
CA LEU A 137 -7.67 -22.20 5.22
C LEU A 137 -6.51 -22.91 5.92
N ASP A 138 -5.45 -23.23 5.18
CA ASP A 138 -4.22 -23.88 5.70
C ASP A 138 -3.33 -22.92 6.50
N SER A 139 -3.63 -21.60 6.50
CA SER A 139 -2.92 -20.65 7.33
C SER A 139 -3.21 -20.83 8.83
N PHE A 140 -4.30 -21.53 9.17
CA PHE A 140 -4.74 -21.76 10.54
C PHE A 140 -4.39 -23.18 11.00
N ASP A 141 -3.41 -23.29 11.87
CA ASP A 141 -3.08 -24.51 12.58
C ASP A 141 -3.91 -24.56 13.87
N TRP A 142 -5.11 -25.11 13.77
CA TRP A 142 -6.08 -25.18 14.87
C TRP A 142 -5.66 -26.12 16.00
N GLU A 143 -4.78 -27.07 15.70
CA GLU A 143 -4.28 -28.05 16.68
C GLU A 143 -3.23 -27.42 17.61
N HIS A 144 -2.41 -26.52 17.06
CA HIS A 144 -1.32 -25.89 17.80
C HIS A 144 -1.59 -24.42 18.15
N ASP A 145 -2.80 -23.92 17.89
CA ASP A 145 -3.18 -22.52 18.11
C ASP A 145 -2.23 -21.52 17.42
N LEU A 146 -1.94 -21.73 16.14
CA LEU A 146 -1.03 -20.89 15.36
C LEU A 146 -1.66 -20.37 14.07
N ILE A 147 -1.23 -19.17 13.66
CA ILE A 147 -1.44 -18.61 12.32
C ILE A 147 -0.09 -18.61 11.61
N LYS A 148 0.03 -19.30 10.47
CA LYS A 148 1.24 -19.40 9.66
C LYS A 148 1.03 -18.74 8.31
N ILE A 149 1.79 -17.72 7.98
CA ILE A 149 1.67 -16.99 6.71
C ILE A 149 3.04 -16.68 6.11
N THR A 150 3.05 -16.40 4.82
CA THR A 150 4.14 -15.68 4.16
C THR A 150 3.65 -14.26 3.84
N GLN A 151 4.30 -13.26 4.42
CA GLN A 151 3.90 -11.86 4.24
C GLN A 151 3.95 -11.44 2.77
N VAL A 152 2.85 -10.93 2.23
CA VAL A 152 2.73 -10.55 0.81
C VAL A 152 3.73 -9.47 0.41
N LYS A 153 3.97 -8.49 1.30
CA LYS A 153 4.85 -7.34 1.01
C LYS A 153 6.34 -7.69 1.08
N THR A 154 6.74 -8.58 1.96
CA THR A 154 8.15 -8.85 2.27
C THR A 154 8.63 -10.23 1.82
N GLY A 155 7.69 -11.15 1.54
CA GLY A 155 7.99 -12.55 1.25
C GLY A 155 8.53 -13.33 2.46
N GLN A 156 8.46 -12.75 3.68
CA GLN A 156 9.00 -13.39 4.88
C GLN A 156 7.95 -14.27 5.55
N PRO A 157 8.34 -15.47 6.03
CA PRO A 157 7.44 -16.29 6.83
C PRO A 157 7.19 -15.64 8.19
N LEU A 158 5.96 -15.74 8.67
CA LEU A 158 5.54 -15.21 9.96
C LEU A 158 4.61 -16.24 10.62
N THR A 159 4.88 -16.55 11.89
CA THR A 159 4.03 -17.38 12.74
C THR A 159 3.54 -16.55 13.91
N LEU A 160 2.24 -16.54 14.15
CA LEU A 160 1.57 -15.82 15.22
C LEU A 160 0.72 -16.76 16.07
N PRO A 161 0.49 -16.47 17.35
CA PRO A 161 -0.46 -17.24 18.15
C PRO A 161 -1.89 -16.97 17.67
N LEU A 162 -2.67 -18.03 17.51
CA LEU A 162 -4.11 -17.97 17.27
C LEU A 162 -4.85 -17.81 18.59
N ARG A 163 -5.09 -16.59 18.99
CA ARG A 163 -5.87 -16.31 20.21
C ARG A 163 -7.31 -16.77 20.04
N ALA A 164 -7.94 -17.28 21.09
CA ALA A 164 -9.31 -17.80 21.08
C ALA A 164 -10.31 -16.78 20.49
N VAL A 165 -10.17 -15.47 20.81
CA VAL A 165 -11.06 -14.43 20.26
C VAL A 165 -10.96 -14.35 18.72
N VAL A 166 -9.77 -14.51 18.16
CA VAL A 166 -9.53 -14.51 16.72
C VAL A 166 -10.06 -15.81 16.11
N GLY A 167 -9.69 -16.94 16.72
CA GLY A 167 -10.11 -18.26 16.26
C GLY A 167 -11.63 -18.38 16.21
N ASN A 168 -12.33 -17.96 17.27
CA ASN A 168 -13.79 -18.01 17.32
C ASN A 168 -14.43 -17.13 16.25
N ALA A 169 -13.94 -15.91 16.05
CA ALA A 169 -14.48 -15.01 15.03
C ALA A 169 -14.30 -15.56 13.61
N VAL A 170 -13.11 -16.10 13.31
CA VAL A 170 -12.83 -16.73 12.01
C VAL A 170 -13.68 -18.00 11.82
N PHE A 171 -13.77 -18.84 12.85
CA PHE A 171 -14.55 -20.07 12.82
C PHE A 171 -16.05 -19.81 12.60
N ASP A 172 -16.60 -18.81 13.28
CA ASP A 172 -17.99 -18.41 13.11
C ASP A 172 -18.28 -17.96 11.66
N TYR A 173 -17.38 -17.16 11.07
CA TYR A 173 -17.49 -16.77 9.67
C TYR A 173 -17.41 -17.98 8.73
N LEU A 174 -16.41 -18.85 8.92
CA LEU A 174 -16.23 -20.05 8.09
C LEU A 174 -17.44 -20.98 8.11
N LEU A 175 -18.07 -21.13 9.27
CA LEU A 175 -19.17 -22.07 9.48
C LEU A 175 -20.52 -21.50 9.01
N LYS A 176 -20.76 -20.20 9.26
CA LYS A 176 -22.11 -19.62 9.15
C LYS A 176 -22.30 -18.72 7.93
N GLU A 177 -21.23 -18.10 7.42
CA GLU A 177 -21.39 -17.06 6.40
C GLU A 177 -20.53 -17.28 5.15
N ARG A 178 -19.35 -17.92 5.28
CA ARG A 178 -18.46 -18.11 4.12
C ARG A 178 -19.15 -18.94 3.03
N PRO A 179 -19.21 -18.41 1.78
CA PRO A 179 -19.76 -19.16 0.66
C PRO A 179 -19.01 -20.48 0.44
N ARG A 180 -19.71 -21.54 0.04
CA ARG A 180 -19.07 -22.79 -0.40
C ARG A 180 -18.31 -22.51 -1.69
N SER A 181 -17.00 -22.68 -1.66
CA SER A 181 -16.11 -22.40 -2.78
C SER A 181 -14.90 -23.34 -2.74
N PRO A 182 -14.37 -23.78 -3.89
CA PRO A 182 -13.10 -24.50 -3.97
C PRO A 182 -11.87 -23.63 -3.70
N GLU A 183 -12.06 -22.30 -3.65
CA GLU A 183 -10.97 -21.37 -3.41
C GLU A 183 -10.37 -21.56 -2.00
N PRO A 184 -9.03 -21.58 -1.89
CA PRO A 184 -8.37 -21.84 -0.62
C PRO A 184 -8.43 -20.65 0.34
N TYR A 185 -8.78 -19.46 -0.15
CA TYR A 185 -8.78 -18.24 0.66
C TYR A 185 -9.88 -18.24 1.73
N VAL A 186 -9.55 -17.74 2.91
CA VAL A 186 -10.51 -17.59 4.01
C VAL A 186 -11.59 -16.58 3.64
N PHE A 187 -11.20 -15.39 3.23
CA PHE A 187 -12.11 -14.31 2.88
C PHE A 187 -12.37 -14.26 1.38
N LEU A 188 -13.62 -14.30 1.00
CA LEU A 188 -14.05 -14.28 -0.38
C LEU A 188 -14.83 -13.00 -0.66
N THR A 189 -14.54 -12.36 -1.80
CA THR A 189 -15.34 -11.24 -2.28
C THR A 189 -16.56 -11.80 -3.00
N VAL A 190 -17.75 -11.53 -2.49
CA VAL A 190 -18.98 -11.82 -3.19
C VAL A 190 -19.20 -10.69 -4.20
N GLN A 191 -18.91 -10.93 -5.48
CA GLN A 191 -19.39 -10.04 -6.53
C GLN A 191 -20.89 -10.24 -6.63
N VAL A 192 -21.66 -9.27 -6.18
CA VAL A 192 -23.09 -9.20 -6.50
C VAL A 192 -23.18 -8.84 -7.99
N PRO A 193 -23.86 -9.64 -8.83
CA PRO A 193 -23.97 -9.39 -10.24
C PRO A 193 -24.76 -8.13 -10.54
#